data_27131f77549da9683f7d913f9bebacb2
#
_entry.id   27131f77549da9683f7d913f9bebacb2
#
_cell.length_a   1.000
_cell.length_b   1.000
_cell.length_c   1.000
_cell.angle_alpha   90.00
_cell.angle_beta   90.00
_cell.angle_gamma   90.00
#
_symmetry.space_group_name_H-M   'P 1'
#
loop_
_entity.id
_entity.type
_entity.pdbx_description
1 polymer ?
#
loop_
_entity_poly.entity_id
_entity_poly.type
_entity_poly.pdbx_seq_one_letter_code
_entity_poly.pdbx_strand_id
1 'polypeptide(L)'
;MKALVLPVAVCSLILPSRALLAQSDAMVQMPAQTQMNQPGRPTPPTPSMMDSSGAPNETAQQIKDKMFVHEAIEGGLAEIALGNLAAQKSSNDDVRSFGKKMVEEHQNLNQQLSQIADTIGARAPKKMGKDQQAQYDRLAALSGDDFDREYILLMVKDHHKDLREMRAEARTTQEADLKAVLGDGASVIRDHMVTADRMAHERGIPMPGHRHHSPEAGAPAPSQPPQ
;
A
#
# COMPACT_ATOMS: atom_id res chain seq x y z
N MET A 1 7.93 24.41 47.83
CA MET A 1 7.09 23.28 48.24
C MET A 1 7.71 22.03 47.65
N LYS A 2 7.83 20.96 48.46
CA LYS A 2 8.78 19.87 48.34
C LYS A 2 8.43 18.91 47.16
N ALA A 3 9.41 18.62 46.30
CA ALA A 3 9.35 17.57 45.30
C ALA A 3 9.51 16.20 45.97
N LEU A 4 8.56 15.28 45.64
CA LEU A 4 8.59 13.90 46.13
C LEU A 4 9.16 13.03 45.01
N VAL A 5 10.36 12.50 45.21
CA VAL A 5 11.03 11.53 44.35
C VAL A 5 10.73 10.12 44.88
N LEU A 6 10.14 9.25 44.06
CA LEU A 6 9.94 7.83 44.36
C LEU A 6 11.00 7.00 43.62
N PRO A 7 11.65 6.03 44.28
CA PRO A 7 12.63 5.17 43.63
C PRO A 7 11.99 4.00 42.86
N VAL A 8 12.50 3.73 41.67
CA VAL A 8 12.18 2.55 40.87
C VAL A 8 13.03 1.38 41.36
N ALA A 9 12.39 0.32 41.83
CA ALA A 9 13.04 -0.93 42.20
C ALA A 9 13.31 -1.79 40.96
N VAL A 10 14.59 -2.07 40.71
CA VAL A 10 15.04 -3.02 39.67
C VAL A 10 15.00 -4.41 40.28
N CYS A 11 14.14 -5.28 39.77
CA CYS A 11 14.05 -6.69 40.15
C CYS A 11 14.80 -7.50 39.10
N SER A 12 16.01 -7.95 39.43
CA SER A 12 16.83 -8.88 38.64
C SER A 12 16.36 -10.28 38.84
N LEU A 13 15.82 -10.93 37.81
CA LEU A 13 15.53 -12.37 37.82
C LEU A 13 16.68 -13.13 37.13
N ILE A 14 17.37 -13.92 37.93
CA ILE A 14 18.43 -14.87 37.57
C ILE A 14 17.75 -16.15 37.08
N LEU A 15 18.01 -16.57 35.84
CA LEU A 15 17.61 -17.89 35.32
C LEU A 15 18.78 -18.88 35.44
N PRO A 16 18.53 -20.11 35.87
CA PRO A 16 19.60 -21.12 35.92
C PRO A 16 19.76 -21.83 34.57
N SER A 17 21.01 -21.96 34.16
CA SER A 17 21.48 -22.77 33.04
C SER A 17 21.18 -24.25 33.24
N ARG A 18 20.55 -24.92 32.28
CA ARG A 18 20.45 -26.37 32.23
C ARG A 18 21.45 -26.93 31.22
N ALA A 19 22.22 -27.85 31.71
CA ALA A 19 23.27 -28.58 31.04
C ALA A 19 22.77 -29.46 29.89
N LEU A 20 23.57 -29.48 28.84
CA LEU A 20 23.52 -30.31 27.65
C LEU A 20 23.96 -31.74 28.05
N LEU A 21 23.11 -32.73 27.82
CA LEU A 21 23.52 -34.15 27.80
C LEU A 21 23.47 -34.62 26.34
N ALA A 22 24.64 -34.92 25.85
CA ALA A 22 24.85 -35.63 24.59
C ALA A 22 24.45 -37.10 24.74
N GLN A 23 23.66 -37.63 23.85
CA GLN A 23 23.49 -39.06 23.63
C GLN A 23 23.97 -39.40 22.23
N SER A 24 24.95 -40.23 22.21
CA SER A 24 25.65 -40.80 21.08
C SER A 24 24.87 -41.94 20.41
N ASP A 25 25.03 -41.99 19.13
CA ASP A 25 24.69 -42.93 18.09
C ASP A 25 24.62 -44.42 18.46
N ALA A 26 23.59 -45.06 17.91
CA ALA A 26 23.67 -46.47 17.51
C ALA A 26 23.11 -46.60 16.07
N MET A 27 23.97 -46.65 15.09
CA MET A 27 23.69 -47.10 13.74
C MET A 27 23.29 -48.57 13.77
N VAL A 28 22.03 -48.89 13.52
CA VAL A 28 21.60 -50.26 13.22
C VAL A 28 21.49 -50.38 11.69
N GLN A 29 22.46 -51.08 11.11
CA GLN A 29 22.45 -51.52 9.73
C GLN A 29 21.42 -52.64 9.55
N MET A 30 20.37 -52.42 8.73
CA MET A 30 19.46 -53.47 8.29
C MET A 30 19.91 -54.01 6.91
N PRO A 31 19.84 -55.37 6.71
CA PRO A 31 20.28 -55.97 5.45
C PRO A 31 19.30 -55.74 4.30
N ALA A 32 19.84 -55.59 3.10
CA ALA A 32 19.12 -55.45 1.85
C ALA A 32 18.23 -56.69 1.59
N GLN A 33 16.91 -56.50 1.54
CA GLN A 33 15.99 -57.51 1.04
C GLN A 33 15.84 -57.37 -0.49
N THR A 34 16.27 -58.43 -1.18
CA THR A 34 16.07 -58.65 -2.61
C THR A 34 14.58 -58.79 -2.88
N GLN A 35 13.96 -57.82 -3.50
CA GLN A 35 12.57 -57.93 -3.95
C GLN A 35 12.52 -58.71 -5.27
N MET A 36 11.93 -59.88 -5.22
CA MET A 36 11.49 -60.65 -6.42
C MET A 36 10.39 -59.90 -7.16
N ASN A 37 10.61 -59.76 -8.46
CA ASN A 37 9.71 -59.13 -9.42
C ASN A 37 8.44 -60.01 -9.58
N GLN A 38 7.29 -59.60 -9.08
CA GLN A 38 5.98 -60.21 -9.36
C GLN A 38 5.26 -59.45 -10.46
N PRO A 39 4.87 -60.08 -11.55
CA PRO A 39 4.08 -59.40 -12.62
C PRO A 39 2.60 -59.35 -12.17
N GLY A 40 2.00 -58.15 -12.17
CA GLY A 40 0.57 -57.96 -12.15
C GLY A 40 -0.06 -57.20 -10.98
N ARG A 41 0.70 -56.43 -10.18
CA ARG A 41 0.10 -55.57 -9.16
C ARG A 41 -0.07 -54.14 -9.74
N PRO A 42 -1.29 -53.53 -9.68
CA PRO A 42 -1.45 -52.13 -10.06
C PRO A 42 -0.49 -51.30 -9.17
N THR A 43 0.35 -50.50 -9.81
CA THR A 43 1.18 -49.52 -9.11
C THR A 43 0.26 -48.58 -8.36
N PRO A 44 0.45 -48.37 -7.06
CA PRO A 44 -0.26 -47.29 -6.37
C PRO A 44 0.07 -45.96 -7.08
N PRO A 45 -0.87 -45.03 -7.18
CA PRO A 45 -0.60 -43.73 -7.76
C PRO A 45 0.62 -43.13 -7.03
N THR A 46 1.60 -42.72 -7.80
CA THR A 46 2.75 -41.94 -7.28
C THR A 46 2.19 -40.79 -6.43
N PRO A 47 2.66 -40.58 -5.20
CA PRO A 47 2.27 -39.42 -4.45
C PRO A 47 2.61 -38.22 -5.32
N SER A 48 1.59 -37.52 -5.79
CA SER A 48 1.75 -36.17 -6.31
C SER A 48 2.60 -35.42 -5.28
N MET A 49 3.66 -34.73 -5.70
CA MET A 49 4.47 -33.92 -4.80
C MET A 49 3.52 -32.95 -4.08
N MET A 50 3.01 -33.34 -2.93
CA MET A 50 2.49 -32.41 -1.97
C MET A 50 3.70 -31.64 -1.49
N ASP A 51 3.69 -30.35 -1.76
CA ASP A 51 4.56 -29.40 -1.10
C ASP A 51 4.58 -29.74 0.40
N SER A 52 5.78 -29.79 0.97
CA SER A 52 6.02 -30.27 2.34
C SER A 52 5.38 -29.41 3.43
N SER A 53 4.70 -28.34 3.07
CA SER A 53 4.04 -27.40 4.01
C SER A 53 2.59 -27.76 4.29
N GLY A 54 1.94 -28.61 3.48
CA GLY A 54 0.51 -28.93 3.64
C GLY A 54 -0.45 -27.76 3.45
N ALA A 55 0.06 -26.58 3.09
CA ALA A 55 -0.74 -25.42 2.76
C ALA A 55 -1.30 -25.57 1.33
N PRO A 56 -2.57 -25.22 1.09
CA PRO A 56 -3.09 -25.15 -0.27
C PRO A 56 -2.25 -24.15 -1.08
N ASN A 57 -1.83 -24.54 -2.29
CA ASN A 57 -1.11 -23.65 -3.20
C ASN A 57 -1.97 -22.41 -3.46
N GLU A 58 -1.45 -21.23 -3.10
CA GLU A 58 -2.14 -19.96 -3.38
C GLU A 58 -2.27 -19.75 -4.89
N THR A 59 -3.43 -19.27 -5.30
CA THR A 59 -3.65 -18.88 -6.69
C THR A 59 -2.89 -17.59 -7.02
N ALA A 60 -2.59 -17.36 -8.30
CA ALA A 60 -1.97 -16.13 -8.75
C ALA A 60 -2.80 -14.88 -8.35
N GLN A 61 -4.13 -15.01 -8.31
CA GLN A 61 -5.01 -13.91 -7.87
C GLN A 61 -4.85 -13.65 -6.36
N GLN A 62 -4.81 -14.69 -5.53
CA GLN A 62 -4.60 -14.50 -4.08
C GLN A 62 -3.27 -13.84 -3.76
N ILE A 63 -2.20 -14.21 -4.48
CA ILE A 63 -0.90 -13.54 -4.35
C ILE A 63 -1.02 -12.06 -4.75
N LYS A 64 -1.72 -11.77 -5.84
CA LYS A 64 -1.96 -10.41 -6.33
C LYS A 64 -2.78 -9.59 -5.32
N ASP A 65 -3.84 -10.16 -4.76
CA ASP A 65 -4.66 -9.52 -3.73
C ASP A 65 -3.81 -9.12 -2.51
N LYS A 66 -2.94 -10.03 -2.04
CA LYS A 66 -2.02 -9.77 -0.92
C LYS A 66 -1.02 -8.65 -1.23
N MET A 67 -0.44 -8.65 -2.43
CA MET A 67 0.47 -7.59 -2.86
C MET A 67 -0.25 -6.25 -2.95
N PHE A 68 -1.43 -6.23 -3.56
CA PHE A 68 -2.24 -5.02 -3.68
C PHE A 68 -2.58 -4.42 -2.30
N VAL A 69 -3.07 -5.25 -1.37
CA VAL A 69 -3.43 -4.80 -0.01
C VAL A 69 -2.20 -4.25 0.72
N HIS A 70 -1.04 -4.90 0.58
CA HIS A 70 0.23 -4.41 1.15
C HIS A 70 0.59 -3.02 0.59
N GLU A 71 0.61 -2.87 -0.73
CA GLU A 71 0.97 -1.62 -1.41
C GLU A 71 -0.03 -0.49 -1.12
N ALA A 72 -1.33 -0.80 -1.07
CA ALA A 72 -2.37 0.17 -0.75
C ALA A 72 -2.25 0.70 0.69
N ILE A 73 -1.95 -0.16 1.67
CA ILE A 73 -1.71 0.27 3.06
C ILE A 73 -0.43 1.13 3.12
N GLU A 74 0.62 0.73 2.42
CA GLU A 74 1.89 1.47 2.38
C GLU A 74 1.70 2.88 1.79
N GLY A 75 0.96 2.99 0.68
CA GLY A 75 0.56 4.26 0.07
C GLY A 75 -0.25 5.13 1.02
N GLY A 76 -1.29 4.57 1.63
CA GLY A 76 -2.13 5.29 2.58
C GLY A 76 -1.36 5.81 3.81
N LEU A 77 -0.32 5.10 4.29
CA LEU A 77 0.57 5.61 5.33
C LEU A 77 1.36 6.84 4.87
N ALA A 78 1.78 6.86 3.60
CA ALA A 78 2.43 8.03 3.02
C ALA A 78 1.46 9.21 2.90
N GLU A 79 0.24 8.97 2.45
CA GLU A 79 -0.77 10.02 2.28
C GLU A 79 -1.23 10.60 3.62
N ILE A 80 -1.31 9.80 4.68
CA ILE A 80 -1.52 10.29 6.05
C ILE A 80 -0.36 11.23 6.47
N ALA A 81 0.89 10.85 6.20
CA ALA A 81 2.05 11.68 6.54
C ALA A 81 2.08 12.98 5.73
N LEU A 82 1.79 12.91 4.42
CA LEU A 82 1.71 14.05 3.51
C LEU A 82 0.55 14.98 3.87
N GLY A 83 -0.61 14.43 4.24
CA GLY A 83 -1.76 15.19 4.71
C GLY A 83 -1.46 15.96 6.00
N ASN A 84 -0.79 15.32 6.96
CA ASN A 84 -0.32 16.00 8.17
C ASN A 84 0.68 17.12 7.86
N LEU A 85 1.59 16.88 6.93
CA LEU A 85 2.56 17.88 6.49
C LEU A 85 1.85 19.09 5.87
N ALA A 86 0.85 18.86 4.99
CA ALA A 86 0.04 19.92 4.38
C ALA A 86 -0.76 20.71 5.43
N ALA A 87 -1.38 20.01 6.37
CA ALA A 87 -2.13 20.65 7.46
C ALA A 87 -1.26 21.56 8.35
N GLN A 88 0.03 21.27 8.47
CA GLN A 88 0.98 22.02 9.30
C GLN A 88 1.70 23.14 8.54
N LYS A 89 2.11 22.89 7.28
CA LYS A 89 3.01 23.77 6.54
C LYS A 89 2.30 24.76 5.62
N SER A 90 1.16 24.38 5.05
CA SER A 90 0.49 25.27 4.11
C SER A 90 -0.06 26.51 4.82
N SER A 91 0.09 27.67 4.19
CA SER A 91 -0.58 28.91 4.58
C SER A 91 -2.00 29.02 3.99
N ASN A 92 -2.32 28.17 3.03
CA ASN A 92 -3.61 28.16 2.34
C ASN A 92 -4.63 27.29 3.08
N ASP A 93 -5.80 27.85 3.34
CA ASP A 93 -6.86 27.19 4.12
C ASP A 93 -7.43 25.95 3.41
N ASP A 94 -7.56 25.98 2.08
CA ASP A 94 -8.09 24.84 1.32
C ASP A 94 -7.11 23.67 1.35
N VAL A 95 -5.81 23.94 1.18
CA VAL A 95 -4.76 22.92 1.24
C VAL A 95 -4.68 22.31 2.64
N ARG A 96 -4.74 23.15 3.70
CA ARG A 96 -4.77 22.64 5.08
C ARG A 96 -5.99 21.77 5.35
N SER A 97 -7.15 22.22 4.89
CA SER A 97 -8.41 21.48 5.09
C SER A 97 -8.41 20.17 4.32
N PHE A 98 -7.90 20.17 3.10
CA PHE A 98 -7.72 18.96 2.30
C PHE A 98 -6.73 18.00 2.97
N GLY A 99 -5.61 18.50 3.47
CA GLY A 99 -4.64 17.70 4.22
C GLY A 99 -5.25 17.00 5.44
N LYS A 100 -6.10 17.69 6.22
CA LYS A 100 -6.81 17.09 7.35
C LYS A 100 -7.79 15.99 6.91
N LYS A 101 -8.54 16.25 5.83
CA LYS A 101 -9.45 15.26 5.23
C LYS A 101 -8.70 14.01 4.77
N MET A 102 -7.58 14.18 4.11
CA MET A 102 -6.69 13.10 3.70
C MET A 102 -6.27 12.22 4.88
N VAL A 103 -5.86 12.83 5.99
CA VAL A 103 -5.46 12.09 7.20
C VAL A 103 -6.61 11.23 7.74
N GLU A 104 -7.78 11.81 7.92
CA GLU A 104 -8.94 11.12 8.48
C GLU A 104 -9.39 9.94 7.61
N GLU A 105 -9.57 10.20 6.32
CA GLU A 105 -10.14 9.21 5.41
C GLU A 105 -9.15 8.08 5.06
N HIS A 106 -7.85 8.39 4.91
CA HIS A 106 -6.82 7.35 4.72
C HIS A 106 -6.54 6.54 5.98
N GLN A 107 -6.68 7.11 7.18
CA GLN A 107 -6.62 6.33 8.42
C GLN A 107 -7.76 5.29 8.47
N ASN A 108 -8.97 5.68 8.11
CA ASN A 108 -10.12 4.77 8.06
C ASN A 108 -9.92 3.68 7.00
N LEU A 109 -9.52 4.04 5.77
CA LEU A 109 -9.28 3.08 4.70
C LEU A 109 -8.16 2.11 5.06
N ASN A 110 -7.05 2.58 5.62
CA ASN A 110 -5.95 1.72 6.08
C ASN A 110 -6.36 0.77 7.20
N GLN A 111 -7.25 1.19 8.09
CA GLN A 111 -7.80 0.31 9.12
C GLN A 111 -8.61 -0.84 8.49
N GLN A 112 -9.48 -0.54 7.52
CA GLN A 112 -10.26 -1.55 6.81
C GLN A 112 -9.36 -2.50 6.02
N LEU A 113 -8.39 -1.97 5.26
CA LEU A 113 -7.43 -2.79 4.52
C LEU A 113 -6.55 -3.65 5.43
N SER A 114 -6.22 -3.18 6.64
CA SER A 114 -5.47 -3.99 7.63
C SER A 114 -6.28 -5.19 8.12
N GLN A 115 -7.60 -5.03 8.32
CA GLN A 115 -8.48 -6.15 8.65
C GLN A 115 -8.56 -7.17 7.51
N ILE A 116 -8.62 -6.67 6.26
CA ILE A 116 -8.53 -7.55 5.08
C ILE A 116 -7.18 -8.26 5.03
N ALA A 117 -6.07 -7.56 5.28
CA ALA A 117 -4.74 -8.17 5.31
C ALA A 117 -4.67 -9.35 6.29
N ASP A 118 -5.21 -9.19 7.49
CA ASP A 118 -5.29 -10.26 8.49
C ASP A 118 -6.12 -11.46 7.98
N THR A 119 -7.25 -11.18 7.31
CA THR A 119 -8.16 -12.23 6.80
C THR A 119 -7.52 -13.04 5.67
N ILE A 120 -6.85 -12.38 4.72
CA ILE A 120 -6.24 -13.05 3.55
C ILE A 120 -4.80 -13.52 3.82
N GLY A 121 -4.26 -13.27 5.00
CA GLY A 121 -2.88 -13.61 5.36
C GLY A 121 -1.84 -12.73 4.63
N ALA A 122 -2.17 -11.49 4.33
CA ALA A 122 -1.24 -10.49 3.83
C ALA A 122 -0.50 -9.81 5.00
N ARG A 123 0.72 -9.34 4.74
CA ARG A 123 1.46 -8.60 5.74
C ARG A 123 1.17 -7.10 5.62
N ALA A 124 0.46 -6.54 6.59
CA ALA A 124 0.25 -5.09 6.65
C ALA A 124 1.58 -4.36 7.01
N PRO A 125 2.04 -3.39 6.20
CA PRO A 125 3.20 -2.57 6.53
C PRO A 125 2.87 -1.62 7.70
N LYS A 126 3.91 -1.23 8.45
CA LYS A 126 3.78 -0.28 9.58
C LYS A 126 4.36 1.10 9.29
N LYS A 127 4.90 1.30 8.10
CA LYS A 127 5.50 2.55 7.64
C LYS A 127 5.41 2.63 6.12
N MET A 128 5.48 3.84 5.58
CA MET A 128 5.59 4.07 4.15
C MET A 128 6.89 3.48 3.58
N GLY A 129 6.90 3.21 2.28
CA GLY A 129 8.04 2.70 1.55
C GLY A 129 9.14 3.75 1.35
N LYS A 130 10.28 3.31 0.83
CA LYS A 130 11.44 4.19 0.63
C LYS A 130 11.17 5.29 -0.38
N ASP A 131 10.45 4.99 -1.45
CA ASP A 131 10.15 5.95 -2.51
C ASP A 131 9.17 7.03 -2.01
N GLN A 132 8.15 6.62 -1.23
CA GLN A 132 7.23 7.53 -0.59
C GLN A 132 7.94 8.41 0.47
N GLN A 133 8.87 7.83 1.24
CA GLN A 133 9.69 8.61 2.18
C GLN A 133 10.50 9.67 1.45
N ALA A 134 11.13 9.33 0.33
CA ALA A 134 11.88 10.28 -0.49
C ALA A 134 10.97 11.39 -1.07
N GLN A 135 9.73 11.08 -1.42
CA GLN A 135 8.73 12.08 -1.83
C GLN A 135 8.36 13.00 -0.67
N TYR A 136 8.09 12.44 0.50
CA TYR A 136 7.81 13.19 1.72
C TYR A 136 8.96 14.15 2.06
N ASP A 137 10.20 13.67 2.05
CA ASP A 137 11.38 14.46 2.40
C ASP A 137 11.58 15.66 1.44
N ARG A 138 11.36 15.43 0.12
CA ARG A 138 11.40 16.52 -0.87
C ARG A 138 10.32 17.56 -0.59
N LEU A 139 9.10 17.13 -0.34
CA LEU A 139 7.99 18.03 -0.06
C LEU A 139 8.20 18.78 1.26
N ALA A 140 8.73 18.09 2.29
CA ALA A 140 9.05 18.69 3.58
C ALA A 140 10.12 19.80 3.50
N ALA A 141 11.00 19.77 2.50
CA ALA A 141 11.99 20.81 2.26
C ALA A 141 11.42 22.10 1.64
N LEU A 142 10.22 22.04 1.04
CA LEU A 142 9.55 23.18 0.42
C LEU A 142 8.76 24.00 1.44
N SER A 143 8.35 25.22 1.07
CA SER A 143 7.50 26.11 1.87
C SER A 143 6.69 27.05 0.98
N GLY A 144 5.63 27.66 1.55
CA GLY A 144 4.78 28.63 0.83
C GLY A 144 4.16 28.04 -0.42
N ASP A 145 4.10 28.86 -1.47
CA ASP A 145 3.45 28.48 -2.73
C ASP A 145 4.11 27.29 -3.45
N ASP A 146 5.42 27.13 -3.31
CA ASP A 146 6.14 25.98 -3.88
C ASP A 146 5.71 24.67 -3.21
N PHE A 147 5.54 24.68 -1.89
CA PHE A 147 5.01 23.56 -1.15
C PHE A 147 3.59 23.21 -1.61
N ASP A 148 2.70 24.20 -1.62
CA ASP A 148 1.29 24.00 -1.99
C ASP A 148 1.16 23.47 -3.41
N ARG A 149 1.92 24.03 -4.35
CA ARG A 149 1.95 23.58 -5.73
C ARG A 149 2.38 22.11 -5.87
N GLU A 150 3.51 21.75 -5.29
CA GLU A 150 4.04 20.40 -5.40
C GLU A 150 3.17 19.38 -4.65
N TYR A 151 2.58 19.75 -3.51
CA TYR A 151 1.62 18.93 -2.80
C TYR A 151 0.39 18.62 -3.67
N ILE A 152 -0.23 19.65 -4.26
CA ILE A 152 -1.39 19.47 -5.12
C ILE A 152 -1.06 18.60 -6.34
N LEU A 153 0.09 18.82 -7.01
CA LEU A 153 0.53 17.99 -8.14
C LEU A 153 0.73 16.54 -7.76
N LEU A 154 1.30 16.30 -6.59
CA LEU A 154 1.50 14.94 -6.06
C LEU A 154 0.14 14.26 -5.82
N MET A 155 -0.78 14.96 -5.15
CA MET A 155 -2.13 14.43 -4.89
C MET A 155 -2.91 14.14 -6.17
N VAL A 156 -2.86 15.02 -7.17
CA VAL A 156 -3.46 14.77 -8.50
C VAL A 156 -2.91 13.47 -9.08
N LYS A 157 -1.59 13.34 -9.15
CA LYS A 157 -0.92 12.18 -9.76
C LYS A 157 -1.26 10.87 -9.05
N ASP A 158 -1.14 10.86 -7.72
CA ASP A 158 -1.28 9.64 -6.93
C ASP A 158 -2.74 9.18 -6.90
N HIS A 159 -3.71 10.06 -6.68
CA HIS A 159 -5.12 9.69 -6.65
C HIS A 159 -5.66 9.22 -8.02
N HIS A 160 -5.19 9.79 -9.13
CA HIS A 160 -5.52 9.26 -10.46
C HIS A 160 -4.97 7.84 -10.68
N LYS A 161 -3.78 7.54 -10.15
CA LYS A 161 -3.17 6.21 -10.20
C LYS A 161 -3.96 5.24 -9.31
N ASP A 162 -4.16 5.60 -8.06
CA ASP A 162 -4.77 4.73 -7.05
C ASP A 162 -6.22 4.37 -7.40
N LEU A 163 -6.98 5.32 -7.92
CA LEU A 163 -8.34 5.05 -8.39
C LEU A 163 -8.37 4.02 -9.53
N ARG A 164 -7.41 4.08 -10.46
CA ARG A 164 -7.30 3.08 -11.54
C ARG A 164 -6.95 1.70 -10.99
N GLU A 165 -5.97 1.63 -10.10
CA GLU A 165 -5.48 0.39 -9.52
C GLU A 165 -6.54 -0.26 -8.63
N MET A 166 -7.18 0.51 -7.76
CA MET A 166 -8.25 0.05 -6.89
C MET A 166 -9.44 -0.51 -7.67
N ARG A 167 -9.85 0.17 -8.76
CA ARG A 167 -10.90 -0.32 -9.65
C ARG A 167 -10.47 -1.56 -10.45
N ALA A 168 -9.21 -1.65 -10.82
CA ALA A 168 -8.70 -2.83 -11.52
C ALA A 168 -8.71 -4.05 -10.60
N GLU A 169 -8.28 -3.91 -9.35
CA GLU A 169 -8.29 -4.98 -8.37
C GLU A 169 -9.71 -5.42 -8.01
N ALA A 170 -10.61 -4.47 -7.78
CA ALA A 170 -12.02 -4.78 -7.49
C ALA A 170 -12.72 -5.59 -8.59
N ARG A 171 -12.23 -5.54 -9.85
CA ARG A 171 -12.76 -6.36 -10.95
C ARG A 171 -12.22 -7.78 -10.99
N THR A 172 -11.05 -8.03 -10.42
CA THR A 172 -10.34 -9.31 -10.54
C THR A 172 -10.34 -10.13 -9.27
N THR A 173 -10.39 -9.49 -8.09
CA THR A 173 -10.42 -10.19 -6.81
C THR A 173 -11.65 -11.09 -6.67
N GLN A 174 -11.45 -12.26 -6.07
CA GLN A 174 -12.51 -13.18 -5.68
C GLN A 174 -12.90 -13.04 -4.20
N GLU A 175 -12.11 -12.25 -3.44
CA GLU A 175 -12.34 -11.99 -2.02
C GLU A 175 -13.46 -10.95 -1.88
N ALA A 176 -14.64 -11.39 -1.39
CA ALA A 176 -15.83 -10.54 -1.33
C ALA A 176 -15.64 -9.31 -0.45
N ASP A 177 -14.98 -9.49 0.71
CA ASP A 177 -14.74 -8.41 1.65
C ASP A 177 -13.73 -7.40 1.09
N LEU A 178 -12.66 -7.86 0.43
CA LEU A 178 -11.72 -6.98 -0.27
C LEU A 178 -12.45 -6.18 -1.35
N LYS A 179 -13.28 -6.83 -2.17
CA LYS A 179 -14.05 -6.17 -3.22
C LYS A 179 -14.95 -5.06 -2.67
N ALA A 180 -15.60 -5.29 -1.52
CA ALA A 180 -16.45 -4.29 -0.86
C ALA A 180 -15.62 -3.08 -0.40
N VAL A 181 -14.51 -3.32 0.32
CA VAL A 181 -13.60 -2.25 0.78
C VAL A 181 -13.03 -1.45 -0.38
N LEU A 182 -12.68 -2.12 -1.49
CA LEU A 182 -12.19 -1.43 -2.70
C LEU A 182 -13.27 -0.58 -3.38
N GLY A 183 -14.53 -1.00 -3.33
CA GLY A 183 -15.65 -0.23 -3.86
C GLY A 183 -15.87 1.07 -3.09
N ASP A 184 -15.90 0.99 -1.77
CA ASP A 184 -16.06 2.14 -0.87
C ASP A 184 -14.83 3.07 -0.93
N GLY A 185 -13.63 2.49 -0.86
CA GLY A 185 -12.37 3.20 -0.99
C GLY A 185 -12.23 3.94 -2.31
N ALA A 186 -12.64 3.32 -3.43
CA ALA A 186 -12.63 3.99 -4.75
C ALA A 186 -13.53 5.22 -4.80
N SER A 187 -14.58 5.28 -3.99
CA SER A 187 -15.42 6.48 -3.88
C SER A 187 -14.70 7.60 -3.14
N VAL A 188 -14.03 7.28 -2.02
CA VAL A 188 -13.20 8.23 -1.25
C VAL A 188 -12.05 8.77 -2.11
N ILE A 189 -11.29 7.89 -2.74
CA ILE A 189 -10.15 8.28 -3.62
C ILE A 189 -10.61 9.15 -4.79
N ARG A 190 -11.78 8.87 -5.37
CA ARG A 190 -12.34 9.72 -6.42
C ARG A 190 -12.66 11.12 -5.90
N ASP A 191 -13.21 11.26 -4.71
CA ASP A 191 -13.55 12.56 -4.13
C ASP A 191 -12.29 13.37 -3.82
N HIS A 192 -11.21 12.71 -3.37
CA HIS A 192 -9.89 13.34 -3.23
C HIS A 192 -9.33 13.79 -4.57
N MET A 193 -9.37 12.92 -5.58
CA MET A 193 -8.94 13.24 -6.94
C MET A 193 -9.65 14.48 -7.48
N VAL A 194 -10.99 14.52 -7.40
CA VAL A 194 -11.77 15.68 -7.86
C VAL A 194 -11.40 16.95 -7.11
N THR A 195 -11.15 16.85 -5.81
CA THR A 195 -10.73 17.99 -4.98
C THR A 195 -9.34 18.49 -5.38
N ALA A 196 -8.38 17.58 -5.59
CA ALA A 196 -7.03 17.91 -6.00
C ALA A 196 -7.01 18.54 -7.42
N ASP A 197 -7.77 17.95 -8.36
CA ASP A 197 -7.92 18.48 -9.73
C ASP A 197 -8.50 19.89 -9.73
N ARG A 198 -9.52 20.14 -8.92
CA ARG A 198 -10.12 21.48 -8.75
C ARG A 198 -9.10 22.48 -8.21
N MET A 199 -8.36 22.13 -7.15
CA MET A 199 -7.33 23.00 -6.57
C MET A 199 -6.21 23.32 -7.59
N ALA A 200 -5.81 22.32 -8.38
CA ALA A 200 -4.83 22.51 -9.45
C ALA A 200 -5.33 23.48 -10.51
N HIS A 201 -6.58 23.32 -10.95
CA HIS A 201 -7.21 24.18 -11.95
C HIS A 201 -7.35 25.63 -11.46
N GLU A 202 -7.88 25.85 -10.25
CA GLU A 202 -8.07 27.17 -9.65
C GLU A 202 -6.76 27.95 -9.48
N ARG A 203 -5.62 27.24 -9.36
CA ARG A 203 -4.28 27.83 -9.21
C ARG A 203 -3.49 27.88 -10.52
N GLY A 204 -4.10 27.50 -11.64
CA GLY A 204 -3.42 27.45 -12.94
C GLY A 204 -2.22 26.51 -12.96
N ILE A 205 -2.24 25.45 -12.14
CA ILE A 205 -1.20 24.42 -12.10
C ILE A 205 -1.40 23.51 -13.32
N PRO A 206 -0.41 23.38 -14.24
CA PRO A 206 -0.53 22.51 -15.39
C PRO A 206 -0.62 21.04 -14.96
N MET A 207 -1.70 20.36 -15.35
CA MET A 207 -1.88 18.95 -15.05
C MET A 207 -1.27 18.04 -16.11
N PRO A 208 -0.60 16.95 -15.74
CA PRO A 208 -0.07 15.99 -16.69
C PRO A 208 -1.21 15.40 -17.56
N GLY A 209 -1.08 15.51 -18.87
CA GLY A 209 -2.03 14.90 -19.82
C GLY A 209 -3.11 15.84 -20.38
N HIS A 210 -3.33 17.01 -19.84
CA HIS A 210 -4.16 18.03 -20.46
C HIS A 210 -3.29 18.88 -21.38
N ARG A 211 -3.26 18.55 -22.68
CA ARG A 211 -2.76 19.52 -23.67
C ARG A 211 -3.73 20.70 -23.66
N HIS A 212 -3.25 21.86 -23.23
CA HIS A 212 -3.94 23.10 -23.50
C HIS A 212 -4.10 23.19 -25.03
N HIS A 213 -5.30 23.00 -25.53
CA HIS A 213 -5.64 23.63 -26.81
C HIS A 213 -5.60 25.14 -26.54
N SER A 214 -4.44 25.73 -26.74
CA SER A 214 -4.38 27.16 -26.95
C SER A 214 -5.33 27.44 -28.13
N PRO A 215 -6.31 28.36 -28.02
CA PRO A 215 -7.06 28.80 -29.20
C PRO A 215 -6.03 29.32 -30.17
N GLU A 216 -5.96 28.68 -31.31
CA GLU A 216 -5.08 29.03 -32.42
C GLU A 216 -5.30 30.50 -32.78
N ALA A 217 -4.35 31.35 -32.35
CA ALA A 217 -4.30 32.74 -32.78
C ALA A 217 -3.90 32.73 -34.27
N GLY A 218 -4.87 32.88 -35.16
CA GLY A 218 -4.53 33.07 -36.55
C GLY A 218 -5.40 32.35 -37.56
N ALA A 219 -6.71 32.53 -37.53
CA ALA A 219 -7.46 32.43 -38.76
C ALA A 219 -7.25 33.75 -39.55
N PRO A 220 -6.66 33.73 -40.76
CA PRO A 220 -6.58 34.93 -41.57
C PRO A 220 -8.00 35.38 -41.93
N ALA A 221 -8.25 36.69 -41.76
CA ALA A 221 -9.51 37.33 -42.12
C ALA A 221 -9.87 37.02 -43.59
N PRO A 222 -11.14 36.76 -43.93
CA PRO A 222 -11.55 36.54 -45.30
C PRO A 222 -11.29 37.80 -46.11
N SER A 223 -10.53 37.67 -47.19
CA SER A 223 -10.26 38.73 -48.17
C SER A 223 -11.58 39.20 -48.80
N GLN A 224 -11.85 40.51 -48.72
CA GLN A 224 -12.96 41.12 -49.37
C GLN A 224 -12.79 41.02 -50.91
N PRO A 225 -13.91 40.86 -51.69
CA PRO A 225 -13.85 40.85 -53.13
C PRO A 225 -13.61 42.29 -53.66
N PRO A 226 -12.92 42.44 -54.82
CA PRO A 226 -12.69 43.74 -55.41
C PRO A 226 -14.01 44.35 -55.96
N GLN A 227 -14.17 45.70 -55.74
CA GLN A 227 -15.23 46.48 -56.31
C GLN A 227 -14.96 46.81 -57.76
#